data_ee7fc783a1aa68f4a5c47c8419a6ece1
#
_entry.id   ee7fc783a1aa68f4a5c47c8419a6ece1
#
_cell.length_a   1.000
_cell.length_b   1.000
_cell.length_c   1.000
_cell.angle_alpha   90.00
_cell.angle_beta   90.00
_cell.angle_gamma   90.00
#
_symmetry.space_group_name_H-M   'P 1'
#
loop_
_entity.id
_entity.type
_entity.pdbx_description
1 polymer ?
#
loop_
_entity_poly.entity_id
_entity_poly.type
_entity_poly.pdbx_seq_one_letter_code
_entity_poly.pdbx_strand_id
1 'polypeptide(L)'
;MNHMILLSSALALGVSLGFPASAQATCYRVTSVGSETTTSTTQIRPGEGTAGSWTGACDTCNGSLGLPSVVNVSDESFQPYPTLIASAVAPLTQYGATGGYDPERVFFRCSAGDAVYEMFSTNGDDLYSGYYTGADTVGNDIGLQDAYRTAWPNVLQRLTNVETGETITPIWKERQLSGLDIDSRGFQLVKAKNLAAVRAELYSAPLEAIRYYSPTILSQPYSYTQPAAYIAIKGPGLTAPTVGQAHVGGNWGGWYSNWPGAIGLYRYVTLKRYPTCAVMTVTPHVQFPPITLAEIDSGGVREAPFELTFKCQSGMTNGTGAGATALGIRVSSGALAASPALGLVNASGGLSYLLSDRYGEPGIARGVGIRIYRDGTPMTLLANENSAGGSNAEATGWYPAIGGATQANGGSGGIDLYRETFRARLEKLALGSQPGVTAGRVEATAQVVIRVQ
;
A
#
# COMPACT_ATOMS: atom_id res chain seq x y z
N MET A 1 -44.24 83.97 -33.84
CA MET A 1 -44.93 82.85 -33.12
C MET A 1 -44.55 81.60 -33.87
N ASN A 2 -43.45 80.96 -33.47
CA ASN A 2 -42.89 79.79 -34.15
C ASN A 2 -43.04 78.58 -33.26
N HIS A 3 -43.72 77.54 -33.75
CA HIS A 3 -43.78 76.24 -33.14
C HIS A 3 -42.59 75.35 -33.61
N MET A 4 -41.78 74.95 -32.71
CA MET A 4 -40.67 74.05 -32.95
C MET A 4 -41.12 72.63 -32.56
N ILE A 5 -41.13 71.74 -33.52
CA ILE A 5 -41.48 70.29 -33.33
C ILE A 5 -40.21 69.56 -33.04
N LEU A 6 -40.08 68.95 -31.86
CA LEU A 6 -39.00 68.05 -31.46
C LEU A 6 -39.36 66.61 -31.83
N LEU A 7 -38.65 66.01 -32.75
CA LEU A 7 -38.66 64.55 -32.99
C LEU A 7 -37.82 63.86 -31.94
N SER A 8 -38.44 63.00 -31.13
CA SER A 8 -37.77 62.09 -30.20
C SER A 8 -37.51 60.76 -30.88
N SER A 9 -36.24 60.48 -31.17
CA SER A 9 -35.84 59.14 -31.64
C SER A 9 -35.66 58.18 -30.43
N ALA A 10 -36.55 57.19 -30.34
CA ALA A 10 -36.42 56.11 -29.34
C ALA A 10 -35.44 55.07 -29.82
N LEU A 11 -34.29 54.96 -29.11
CA LEU A 11 -33.29 53.93 -29.32
C LEU A 11 -33.70 52.69 -28.48
N ALA A 12 -34.20 51.63 -29.15
CA ALA A 12 -34.50 50.37 -28.50
C ALA A 12 -33.22 49.59 -28.22
N LEU A 13 -32.78 49.58 -26.95
CA LEU A 13 -31.73 48.65 -26.46
C LEU A 13 -32.32 47.24 -26.35
N GLY A 14 -31.96 46.35 -27.26
CA GLY A 14 -32.25 44.92 -27.16
C GLY A 14 -31.38 44.28 -26.08
N VAL A 15 -31.92 44.06 -24.89
CA VAL A 15 -31.29 43.21 -23.84
C VAL A 15 -31.48 41.76 -24.27
N SER A 16 -30.41 41.13 -24.80
CA SER A 16 -30.36 39.70 -24.98
C SER A 16 -30.26 39.04 -23.61
N LEU A 17 -31.38 38.54 -23.10
CA LEU A 17 -31.42 37.62 -21.96
C LEU A 17 -30.71 36.33 -22.39
N GLY A 18 -29.41 36.21 -22.09
CA GLY A 18 -28.67 34.96 -22.14
C GLY A 18 -29.28 34.03 -21.11
N PHE A 19 -30.10 33.07 -21.54
CA PHE A 19 -30.50 31.97 -20.69
C PHE A 19 -29.21 31.20 -20.31
N PRO A 20 -28.95 30.92 -19.02
CA PRO A 20 -27.87 30.04 -18.68
C PRO A 20 -28.14 28.69 -19.35
N ALA A 21 -27.25 28.28 -20.26
CA ALA A 21 -27.29 26.94 -20.80
C ALA A 21 -27.23 25.99 -19.59
N SER A 22 -28.31 25.25 -19.38
CA SER A 22 -28.30 24.17 -18.38
C SER A 22 -27.12 23.29 -18.71
N ALA A 23 -26.16 23.20 -17.80
CA ALA A 23 -25.01 22.32 -17.95
C ALA A 23 -25.57 20.89 -18.09
N GLN A 24 -25.54 20.38 -19.30
CA GLN A 24 -26.01 19.02 -19.59
C GLN A 24 -25.00 18.08 -18.98
N ALA A 25 -25.48 17.02 -18.31
CA ALA A 25 -24.60 15.98 -17.76
C ALA A 25 -23.71 15.44 -18.88
N THR A 26 -22.41 15.56 -18.74
CA THR A 26 -21.42 15.16 -19.74
C THR A 26 -20.55 14.02 -19.28
N CYS A 27 -20.63 13.65 -17.99
CA CYS A 27 -20.05 12.44 -17.41
C CYS A 27 -21.14 11.41 -17.11
N TYR A 28 -20.89 10.17 -17.49
CA TYR A 28 -21.81 9.05 -17.32
C TYR A 28 -21.11 7.87 -16.65
N ARG A 29 -21.78 7.25 -15.69
CA ARG A 29 -21.31 5.99 -15.10
C ARG A 29 -21.39 4.86 -16.13
N VAL A 30 -20.30 4.12 -16.30
CA VAL A 30 -20.25 2.97 -17.21
C VAL A 30 -20.69 1.71 -16.47
N THR A 31 -21.61 0.97 -17.09
CA THR A 31 -22.20 -0.24 -16.49
C THR A 31 -21.93 -1.52 -17.28
N SER A 32 -21.62 -1.42 -18.58
CA SER A 32 -21.37 -2.59 -19.41
C SER A 32 -20.56 -2.27 -20.67
N VAL A 33 -20.06 -3.31 -21.33
CA VAL A 33 -19.54 -3.26 -22.70
C VAL A 33 -20.73 -3.51 -23.63
N GLY A 34 -20.97 -2.59 -24.56
CA GLY A 34 -22.00 -2.72 -25.60
C GLY A 34 -21.47 -3.35 -26.89
N SER A 35 -22.22 -3.20 -27.98
CA SER A 35 -21.77 -3.58 -29.31
C SER A 35 -20.82 -2.56 -29.91
N GLU A 36 -20.15 -2.90 -31.02
CA GLU A 36 -19.29 -1.98 -31.80
C GLU A 36 -20.03 -0.71 -32.25
N THR A 37 -21.36 -0.79 -32.40
CA THR A 37 -22.21 0.31 -32.86
C THR A 37 -23.01 0.97 -31.75
N THR A 38 -22.78 0.62 -30.47
CA THR A 38 -23.56 1.19 -29.35
C THR A 38 -23.46 2.72 -29.32
N THR A 39 -24.60 3.37 -29.10
CA THR A 39 -24.70 4.81 -28.87
C THR A 39 -25.00 5.15 -27.41
N SER A 40 -25.19 4.13 -26.55
CA SER A 40 -25.47 4.33 -25.13
C SER A 40 -24.34 5.09 -24.44
N THR A 41 -24.70 6.06 -23.63
CA THR A 41 -23.75 6.85 -22.82
C THR A 41 -23.15 6.05 -21.66
N THR A 42 -23.86 5.02 -21.16
CA THR A 42 -23.43 4.16 -20.05
C THR A 42 -22.69 2.91 -20.49
N GLN A 43 -22.39 2.78 -21.78
CA GLN A 43 -21.67 1.66 -22.35
C GLN A 43 -20.39 2.11 -23.05
N ILE A 44 -19.32 1.33 -22.92
CA ILE A 44 -18.12 1.38 -23.75
C ILE A 44 -18.24 0.37 -24.89
N ARG A 45 -17.44 0.53 -25.94
CA ARG A 45 -17.33 -0.43 -27.04
C ARG A 45 -16.27 -1.52 -26.74
N PRO A 46 -16.31 -2.66 -27.42
CA PRO A 46 -15.26 -3.65 -27.36
C PRO A 46 -13.87 -3.04 -27.61
N GLY A 47 -12.86 -3.44 -26.83
CA GLY A 47 -11.50 -2.91 -26.93
C GLY A 47 -11.22 -1.59 -26.19
N GLU A 48 -12.24 -0.87 -25.71
CA GLU A 48 -12.05 0.40 -24.98
C GLU A 48 -11.71 0.21 -23.49
N GLY A 49 -11.88 -0.99 -22.98
CA GLY A 49 -11.60 -1.37 -21.59
C GLY A 49 -12.55 -2.45 -21.11
N THR A 50 -12.56 -2.69 -19.81
CA THR A 50 -13.50 -3.60 -19.16
C THR A 50 -14.61 -2.83 -18.44
N ALA A 51 -15.80 -3.41 -18.36
CA ALA A 51 -16.94 -2.82 -17.67
C ALA A 51 -17.85 -3.92 -17.09
N GLY A 52 -18.71 -3.53 -16.18
CA GLY A 52 -19.71 -4.40 -15.54
C GLY A 52 -20.42 -3.65 -14.42
N SER A 53 -21.45 -4.20 -13.86
CA SER A 53 -22.10 -3.60 -12.68
C SER A 53 -21.11 -3.56 -11.49
N TRP A 54 -21.21 -2.53 -10.67
CA TRP A 54 -20.45 -2.38 -9.43
C TRP A 54 -21.30 -1.64 -8.40
N THR A 55 -21.15 -2.04 -7.16
CA THR A 55 -21.95 -1.47 -6.05
C THR A 55 -21.37 -0.16 -5.51
N GLY A 56 -20.13 0.16 -5.91
CA GLY A 56 -19.40 1.29 -5.36
C GLY A 56 -18.78 0.98 -4.00
N ALA A 57 -18.39 2.03 -3.28
CA ALA A 57 -17.90 1.92 -1.92
C ALA A 57 -19.02 1.46 -0.98
N CYS A 58 -18.74 0.48 -0.14
CA CYS A 58 -19.63 0.00 0.90
C CYS A 58 -18.81 -0.49 2.10
N ASP A 59 -19.46 -0.76 3.22
CA ASP A 59 -18.81 -1.13 4.50
C ASP A 59 -17.83 -2.31 4.39
N THR A 60 -18.09 -3.23 3.50
CA THR A 60 -17.27 -4.45 3.34
C THR A 60 -16.61 -4.55 1.97
N CYS A 61 -16.62 -3.46 1.19
CA CYS A 61 -16.18 -3.47 -0.20
C CYS A 61 -14.68 -3.23 -0.41
N ASN A 62 -13.93 -2.84 0.64
CA ASN A 62 -12.50 -2.58 0.50
C ASN A 62 -11.71 -3.81 0.08
N GLY A 63 -10.66 -3.59 -0.70
CA GLY A 63 -9.62 -4.57 -0.98
C GLY A 63 -8.43 -4.44 -0.03
N SER A 64 -7.34 -5.15 -0.34
CA SER A 64 -6.13 -5.15 0.48
C SER A 64 -5.30 -3.87 0.28
N LEU A 65 -4.86 -3.26 1.36
CA LEU A 65 -3.90 -2.14 1.35
C LEU A 65 -2.43 -2.60 1.19
N GLY A 66 -2.18 -3.91 1.01
CA GLY A 66 -0.83 -4.44 0.93
C GLY A 66 -0.07 -4.48 2.26
N LEU A 67 -0.72 -4.10 3.35
CA LEU A 67 -0.14 -4.22 4.69
C LEU A 67 0.09 -5.68 5.06
N PRO A 68 1.05 -5.99 5.94
CA PRO A 68 1.22 -7.33 6.48
C PRO A 68 -0.08 -7.87 7.05
N SER A 69 -0.39 -9.15 6.77
CA SER A 69 -1.60 -9.80 7.28
C SER A 69 -1.61 -9.93 8.81
N VAL A 70 -0.44 -9.83 9.43
CA VAL A 70 -0.25 -9.81 10.88
C VAL A 70 0.62 -8.63 11.26
N VAL A 71 0.16 -7.82 12.19
CA VAL A 71 0.92 -6.77 12.86
C VAL A 71 0.94 -7.04 14.35
N ASN A 72 2.02 -6.70 15.05
CA ASN A 72 2.12 -6.89 16.48
C ASN A 72 2.33 -5.56 17.20
N VAL A 73 1.57 -5.32 18.24
CA VAL A 73 1.72 -4.16 19.12
C VAL A 73 2.16 -4.62 20.50
N SER A 74 3.23 -4.03 20.97
CA SER A 74 3.82 -4.27 22.28
C SER A 74 3.48 -3.15 23.27
N ASP A 75 3.92 -3.30 24.51
CA ASP A 75 3.81 -2.24 25.50
C ASP A 75 4.72 -1.03 25.15
N GLU A 76 4.44 0.11 25.76
CA GLU A 76 5.14 1.37 25.51
C GLU A 76 6.64 1.30 25.82
N SER A 77 7.04 0.53 26.82
CA SER A 77 8.45 0.40 27.22
C SER A 77 9.29 -0.26 26.15
N PHE A 78 8.70 -1.17 25.40
CA PHE A 78 9.34 -1.86 24.28
C PHE A 78 9.11 -1.13 22.94
N GLN A 79 7.92 -0.59 22.71
CA GLN A 79 7.48 0.08 21.50
C GLN A 79 6.89 1.45 21.83
N PRO A 80 7.75 2.47 22.08
CA PRO A 80 7.29 3.83 22.37
C PRO A 80 6.37 4.34 21.28
N TYR A 81 5.40 5.17 21.64
CA TYR A 81 4.53 5.76 20.63
C TYR A 81 4.91 7.23 20.34
N PRO A 82 4.73 7.66 19.07
CA PRO A 82 4.29 6.84 17.94
C PRO A 82 5.44 6.00 17.37
N THR A 83 5.25 4.70 17.22
CA THR A 83 6.16 3.83 16.45
C THR A 83 5.45 3.30 15.23
N LEU A 84 6.07 3.42 14.04
CA LEU A 84 5.56 2.82 12.81
C LEU A 84 5.60 1.30 12.92
N ILE A 85 4.43 0.66 12.84
CA ILE A 85 4.26 -0.79 12.98
C ILE A 85 4.25 -1.47 11.60
N ALA A 86 3.59 -0.83 10.64
CA ALA A 86 3.48 -1.33 9.27
C ALA A 86 3.28 -0.18 8.30
N SER A 87 3.77 -0.34 7.07
CA SER A 87 3.54 0.59 5.96
C SER A 87 3.49 -0.16 4.65
N ALA A 88 2.57 0.23 3.78
CA ALA A 88 2.48 -0.28 2.43
C ALA A 88 1.91 0.77 1.47
N VAL A 89 2.14 0.56 0.17
CA VAL A 89 1.53 1.34 -0.90
C VAL A 89 0.71 0.37 -1.74
N ALA A 90 -0.56 0.69 -1.95
CA ALA A 90 -1.46 -0.11 -2.78
C ALA A 90 -2.14 0.76 -3.84
N PRO A 91 -2.23 0.33 -5.10
CA PRO A 91 -3.01 1.00 -6.14
C PRO A 91 -4.52 0.77 -5.92
N LEU A 92 -5.36 1.63 -6.49
CA LEU A 92 -6.82 1.43 -6.44
C LEU A 92 -7.23 0.05 -6.97
N THR A 93 -6.53 -0.45 -7.96
CA THR A 93 -6.76 -1.80 -8.52
C THR A 93 -6.65 -2.92 -7.48
N GLN A 94 -5.97 -2.66 -6.36
CA GLN A 94 -5.84 -3.61 -5.25
C GLN A 94 -6.79 -3.27 -4.09
N TYR A 95 -6.85 -2.00 -3.65
CA TYR A 95 -7.59 -1.63 -2.44
C TYR A 95 -9.05 -1.22 -2.70
N GLY A 96 -9.38 -0.80 -3.92
CA GLY A 96 -10.65 -0.12 -4.21
C GLY A 96 -11.89 -1.00 -4.10
N ALA A 97 -11.74 -2.32 -4.22
CA ALA A 97 -12.82 -3.28 -4.06
C ALA A 97 -12.33 -4.62 -3.54
N THR A 98 -13.23 -5.41 -2.97
CA THR A 98 -12.95 -6.81 -2.62
C THR A 98 -12.54 -7.58 -3.88
N GLY A 99 -11.35 -8.19 -3.86
CA GLY A 99 -10.77 -8.87 -5.01
C GLY A 99 -10.06 -7.95 -6.02
N GLY A 100 -10.09 -6.65 -5.79
CA GLY A 100 -9.45 -5.67 -6.66
C GLY A 100 -10.24 -5.30 -7.92
N TYR A 101 -9.66 -4.42 -8.72
CA TYR A 101 -10.18 -4.04 -10.04
C TYR A 101 -9.18 -4.39 -11.14
N ASP A 102 -9.70 -4.77 -12.30
CA ASP A 102 -8.92 -4.76 -13.53
C ASP A 102 -8.41 -3.32 -13.80
N PRO A 103 -7.13 -3.11 -14.11
CA PRO A 103 -6.58 -1.78 -14.44
C PRO A 103 -7.34 -1.04 -15.55
N GLU A 104 -7.87 -1.77 -16.53
CA GLU A 104 -8.65 -1.25 -17.65
C GLU A 104 -10.15 -1.11 -17.34
N ARG A 105 -10.56 -1.31 -16.08
CA ARG A 105 -11.94 -1.12 -15.63
C ARG A 105 -12.35 0.33 -15.78
N VAL A 106 -13.32 0.60 -16.65
CA VAL A 106 -13.89 1.92 -16.85
C VAL A 106 -15.03 2.19 -15.84
N PHE A 107 -14.90 3.25 -15.07
CA PHE A 107 -15.93 3.70 -14.12
C PHE A 107 -16.85 4.74 -14.74
N PHE A 108 -16.26 5.72 -15.44
CA PHE A 108 -17.00 6.84 -16.02
C PHE A 108 -16.50 7.17 -17.42
N ARG A 109 -17.41 7.70 -18.23
CA ARG A 109 -17.18 8.34 -19.53
C ARG A 109 -17.55 9.81 -19.41
N CYS A 110 -16.65 10.71 -19.76
CA CYS A 110 -16.86 12.15 -19.72
C CYS A 110 -16.56 12.75 -21.10
N SER A 111 -17.22 13.85 -21.47
CA SER A 111 -16.90 14.52 -22.74
C SER A 111 -15.45 14.96 -22.78
N ALA A 112 -14.85 14.95 -23.96
CA ALA A 112 -13.48 15.45 -24.13
C ALA A 112 -13.39 16.91 -23.72
N GLY A 113 -12.39 17.24 -22.90
CA GLY A 113 -12.22 18.60 -22.37
C GLY A 113 -12.93 18.88 -21.04
N ASP A 114 -13.78 17.98 -20.56
CA ASP A 114 -14.30 18.09 -19.19
C ASP A 114 -13.17 17.95 -18.16
N ALA A 115 -13.20 18.81 -17.16
CA ALA A 115 -12.33 18.64 -15.99
C ALA A 115 -12.94 17.55 -15.08
N VAL A 116 -12.20 16.45 -14.92
CA VAL A 116 -12.59 15.32 -14.07
C VAL A 116 -11.58 15.18 -12.93
N TYR A 117 -12.10 14.94 -11.74
CA TYR A 117 -11.28 14.89 -10.53
C TYR A 117 -11.51 13.58 -9.76
N GLU A 118 -10.44 13.03 -9.25
CA GLU A 118 -10.46 12.10 -8.12
C GLU A 118 -10.62 12.91 -6.83
N MET A 119 -11.52 12.48 -5.97
CA MET A 119 -11.74 13.07 -4.66
C MET A 119 -11.44 12.04 -3.57
N PHE A 120 -10.92 12.48 -2.45
CA PHE A 120 -10.58 11.60 -1.34
C PHE A 120 -10.83 12.28 0.02
N SER A 121 -11.32 11.48 0.97
CA SER A 121 -11.55 11.89 2.36
C SER A 121 -11.58 10.67 3.28
N THR A 122 -11.22 10.83 4.56
CA THR A 122 -11.51 9.80 5.56
C THR A 122 -13.02 9.75 5.85
N ASN A 123 -13.45 8.70 6.54
CA ASN A 123 -14.82 8.53 7.00
C ASN A 123 -15.07 9.39 8.26
N GLY A 124 -15.22 10.69 8.08
CA GLY A 124 -15.31 11.67 9.18
C GLY A 124 -16.59 11.60 10.03
N ASP A 125 -17.55 10.76 9.68
CA ASP A 125 -18.73 10.46 10.47
C ASP A 125 -18.59 9.19 11.33
N ASP A 126 -17.45 8.47 11.19
CA ASP A 126 -17.12 7.32 11.99
C ASP A 126 -16.11 7.65 13.12
N LEU A 127 -16.33 7.08 14.30
CA LEU A 127 -15.49 7.28 15.48
C LEU A 127 -14.02 6.84 15.30
N TYR A 128 -13.74 5.99 14.32
CA TYR A 128 -12.44 5.34 14.12
C TYR A 128 -11.70 5.74 12.85
N SER A 129 -12.01 6.89 12.28
CA SER A 129 -11.42 7.26 10.98
C SER A 129 -11.30 8.77 10.80
N GLY A 130 -10.94 9.47 11.87
CA GLY A 130 -10.85 10.92 11.82
C GLY A 130 -12.21 11.59 12.03
N TYR A 131 -12.90 11.22 13.10
CA TYR A 131 -14.19 11.76 13.45
C TYR A 131 -14.19 13.28 13.43
N TYR A 132 -14.96 13.88 12.53
CA TYR A 132 -14.93 15.31 12.23
C TYR A 132 -15.29 16.21 13.43
N THR A 133 -16.17 15.76 14.31
CA THR A 133 -16.59 16.56 15.49
C THR A 133 -15.49 16.77 16.53
N GLY A 134 -14.24 16.48 16.20
CA GLY A 134 -13.06 16.79 17.02
C GLY A 134 -12.72 15.77 18.09
N ALA A 135 -13.38 14.60 18.09
CA ALA A 135 -13.07 13.55 19.06
C ALA A 135 -11.84 12.71 18.69
N ASP A 136 -11.32 12.83 17.48
CA ASP A 136 -10.16 12.06 17.02
C ASP A 136 -8.93 12.95 16.85
N THR A 137 -8.32 13.32 17.97
CA THR A 137 -7.10 14.15 18.02
C THR A 137 -5.86 13.37 18.41
N VAL A 138 -5.98 12.07 18.68
CA VAL A 138 -4.91 11.26 19.30
C VAL A 138 -3.60 11.34 18.55
N GLY A 139 -3.62 11.29 17.21
CA GLY A 139 -2.42 11.43 16.41
C GLY A 139 -1.75 12.79 16.63
N ASN A 140 -2.52 13.86 16.57
CA ASN A 140 -2.00 15.22 16.76
C ASN A 140 -1.43 15.40 18.18
N ASP A 141 -2.09 14.83 19.20
CA ASP A 141 -1.68 14.94 20.61
C ASP A 141 -0.32 14.26 20.87
N ILE A 142 0.07 13.29 20.06
CA ILE A 142 1.37 12.62 20.14
C ILE A 142 2.36 13.07 19.03
N GLY A 143 2.06 14.17 18.34
CA GLY A 143 2.91 14.74 17.31
C GLY A 143 2.86 14.02 15.94
N LEU A 144 1.87 13.15 15.72
CA LEU A 144 1.65 12.43 14.47
C LEU A 144 0.41 12.98 13.75
N GLN A 145 0.59 14.05 12.98
CA GLN A 145 -0.50 14.71 12.28
C GLN A 145 -1.22 13.77 11.31
N ASP A 146 -2.55 13.95 11.22
CA ASP A 146 -3.45 13.26 10.29
C ASP A 146 -3.42 11.73 10.41
N ALA A 147 -3.03 11.22 11.57
CA ALA A 147 -3.19 9.83 11.96
C ALA A 147 -4.40 9.69 12.88
N TYR A 148 -5.29 8.79 12.53
CA TYR A 148 -6.59 8.65 13.16
C TYR A 148 -6.77 7.29 13.82
N ARG A 149 -7.68 7.23 14.79
CA ARG A 149 -8.03 5.99 15.49
C ARG A 149 -8.44 4.90 14.52
N THR A 150 -8.07 3.68 14.86
CA THR A 150 -8.68 2.48 14.29
C THR A 150 -9.60 1.85 15.33
N ALA A 151 -10.35 0.81 14.94
CA ALA A 151 -11.14 0.04 15.90
C ALA A 151 -10.27 -0.68 16.95
N TRP A 152 -8.98 -0.84 16.72
CA TRP A 152 -8.01 -1.28 17.72
C TRP A 152 -7.64 -0.13 18.67
N PRO A 153 -7.63 -0.36 20.01
CA PRO A 153 -7.58 0.71 21.00
C PRO A 153 -6.25 1.48 21.09
N ASN A 154 -5.18 0.98 20.49
CA ASN A 154 -3.85 1.59 20.55
C ASN A 154 -3.10 1.53 19.21
N VAL A 155 -3.84 1.60 18.11
CA VAL A 155 -3.31 1.66 16.76
C VAL A 155 -3.97 2.81 16.02
N LEU A 156 -3.15 3.69 15.47
CA LEU A 156 -3.58 4.74 14.54
C LEU A 156 -3.28 4.34 13.11
N GLN A 157 -4.10 4.82 12.19
CA GLN A 157 -3.89 4.72 10.75
C GLN A 157 -3.70 6.12 10.15
N ARG A 158 -2.67 6.26 9.31
CA ARG A 158 -2.49 7.43 8.44
C ARG A 158 -2.56 6.97 7.00
N LEU A 159 -3.32 7.68 6.19
CA LEU A 159 -3.48 7.43 4.77
C LEU A 159 -2.94 8.64 3.98
N THR A 160 -2.21 8.38 2.92
CA THR A 160 -1.65 9.42 2.04
C THR A 160 -1.96 9.08 0.59
N ASN A 161 -2.52 10.04 -0.14
CA ASN A 161 -2.62 9.94 -1.60
C ASN A 161 -1.21 10.07 -2.19
N VAL A 162 -0.73 9.05 -2.89
CA VAL A 162 0.67 9.00 -3.35
C VAL A 162 0.93 10.00 -4.47
N GLU A 163 -0.05 10.29 -5.30
CA GLU A 163 0.10 11.20 -6.43
C GLU A 163 0.21 12.67 -6.01
N THR A 164 -0.49 13.06 -4.94
CA THR A 164 -0.43 14.44 -4.43
C THR A 164 0.56 14.59 -3.28
N GLY A 165 0.91 13.50 -2.60
CA GLY A 165 1.67 13.51 -1.34
C GLY A 165 0.86 14.00 -0.14
N GLU A 166 -0.42 14.31 -0.30
CA GLU A 166 -1.28 14.82 0.76
C GLU A 166 -1.87 13.69 1.60
N THR A 167 -1.92 13.91 2.90
CA THR A 167 -2.66 13.04 3.83
C THR A 167 -4.16 13.11 3.55
N ILE A 168 -4.83 11.97 3.69
CA ILE A 168 -6.29 11.87 3.62
C ILE A 168 -6.84 12.25 4.99
N THR A 169 -7.69 13.27 5.01
CA THR A 169 -8.29 13.86 6.22
C THR A 169 -9.81 13.83 6.12
N PRO A 170 -10.56 14.16 7.19
CA PRO A 170 -12.03 14.26 7.10
C PRO A 170 -12.55 15.34 6.15
N ILE A 171 -11.66 16.17 5.62
CA ILE A 171 -12.02 17.23 4.67
C ILE A 171 -11.77 16.74 3.26
N TRP A 172 -12.80 16.81 2.40
CA TRP A 172 -12.69 16.40 1.02
C TRP A 172 -11.66 17.23 0.25
N LYS A 173 -10.71 16.55 -0.33
CA LYS A 173 -9.69 17.06 -1.25
C LYS A 173 -9.91 16.50 -2.65
N GLU A 174 -9.30 17.12 -3.65
CA GLU A 174 -9.40 16.67 -5.04
C GLU A 174 -8.06 16.73 -5.76
N ARG A 175 -7.92 15.88 -6.76
CA ARG A 175 -6.82 15.87 -7.73
C ARG A 175 -7.41 15.79 -9.13
N GLN A 176 -7.04 16.71 -10.03
CA GLN A 176 -7.47 16.62 -11.41
C GLN A 176 -6.83 15.40 -12.09
N LEU A 177 -7.64 14.62 -12.78
CA LEU A 177 -7.17 13.51 -13.59
C LEU A 177 -6.63 14.04 -14.92
N SER A 178 -5.52 13.46 -15.39
CA SER A 178 -4.86 13.77 -16.65
C SER A 178 -4.45 12.50 -17.38
N GLY A 179 -4.19 12.61 -18.68
CA GLY A 179 -3.75 11.47 -19.49
C GLY A 179 -4.81 10.36 -19.61
N LEU A 180 -6.08 10.72 -19.57
CA LEU A 180 -7.18 9.77 -19.72
C LEU A 180 -7.24 9.25 -21.17
N ASP A 181 -7.51 7.96 -21.32
CA ASP A 181 -7.76 7.35 -22.63
C ASP A 181 -9.00 7.98 -23.26
N ILE A 182 -9.01 8.12 -24.59
CA ILE A 182 -10.17 8.61 -25.35
C ILE A 182 -10.80 7.42 -26.07
N ASP A 183 -12.12 7.26 -25.94
CA ASP A 183 -12.86 6.23 -26.64
C ASP A 183 -13.11 6.58 -28.12
N SER A 184 -13.59 5.63 -28.91
CA SER A 184 -13.89 5.81 -30.34
C SER A 184 -14.98 6.84 -30.65
N ARG A 185 -15.69 7.32 -29.64
CA ARG A 185 -16.74 8.36 -29.74
C ARG A 185 -16.28 9.73 -29.22
N GLY A 186 -14.97 9.85 -28.87
CA GLY A 186 -14.39 11.11 -28.41
C GLY A 186 -14.60 11.43 -26.94
N PHE A 187 -14.99 10.44 -26.10
CA PHE A 187 -15.13 10.63 -24.66
C PHE A 187 -13.85 10.15 -23.95
N GLN A 188 -13.46 10.89 -22.93
CA GLN A 188 -12.40 10.46 -22.03
C GLN A 188 -12.92 9.40 -21.03
N LEU A 189 -12.08 8.38 -20.77
CA LEU A 189 -12.42 7.23 -19.94
C LEU A 189 -11.69 7.31 -18.60
N VAL A 190 -12.44 7.36 -17.50
CA VAL A 190 -11.88 7.22 -16.14
C VAL A 190 -11.77 5.75 -15.82
N LYS A 191 -10.54 5.23 -15.84
CA LYS A 191 -10.21 3.82 -15.56
C LYS A 191 -9.60 3.65 -14.17
N ALA A 192 -9.65 2.43 -13.64
CA ALA A 192 -9.08 2.11 -12.34
C ALA A 192 -7.59 2.49 -12.24
N LYS A 193 -6.81 2.30 -13.29
CA LYS A 193 -5.39 2.69 -13.39
C LYS A 193 -5.12 4.19 -13.27
N ASN A 194 -6.13 5.05 -13.48
CA ASN A 194 -5.97 6.50 -13.44
C ASN A 194 -6.07 7.07 -12.02
N LEU A 195 -6.57 6.29 -11.07
CA LEU A 195 -6.77 6.72 -9.70
C LEU A 195 -5.54 6.42 -8.85
N ALA A 196 -5.31 7.26 -7.84
CA ALA A 196 -4.09 7.25 -7.07
C ALA A 196 -3.87 5.95 -6.28
N ALA A 197 -2.61 5.58 -6.13
CA ALA A 197 -2.20 4.67 -5.09
C ALA A 197 -2.31 5.36 -3.72
N VAL A 198 -2.55 4.58 -2.68
CA VAL A 198 -2.61 5.05 -1.29
C VAL A 198 -1.48 4.42 -0.50
N ARG A 199 -0.71 5.24 0.21
CA ARG A 199 0.17 4.77 1.28
C ARG A 199 -0.65 4.65 2.54
N ALA A 200 -0.67 3.45 3.12
CA ALA A 200 -1.27 3.17 4.41
C ALA A 200 -0.17 2.91 5.44
N GLU A 201 -0.24 3.57 6.57
CA GLU A 201 0.69 3.44 7.68
C GLU A 201 -0.08 3.16 8.96
N LEU A 202 0.39 2.20 9.75
CA LEU A 202 -0.13 1.89 11.07
C LEU A 202 0.92 2.26 12.12
N TYR A 203 0.48 2.92 13.18
CA TYR A 203 1.36 3.37 14.26
C TYR A 203 0.85 2.88 15.63
N SER A 204 1.77 2.58 16.54
CA SER A 204 1.42 2.41 17.95
C SER A 204 0.99 3.75 18.55
N ALA A 205 0.05 3.70 19.49
CA ALA A 205 -0.50 4.87 20.15
C ALA A 205 -0.85 4.55 21.61
N PRO A 206 -1.11 5.57 22.44
CA PRO A 206 -1.68 5.38 23.77
C PRO A 206 -2.98 4.58 23.72
N LEU A 207 -3.26 3.86 24.79
CA LEU A 207 -4.50 3.11 24.91
C LEU A 207 -5.70 4.07 25.04
N GLU A 208 -6.63 3.99 24.09
CA GLU A 208 -7.79 4.82 24.03
C GLU A 208 -8.98 4.29 24.82
N ALA A 209 -9.77 5.21 25.37
CA ALA A 209 -11.04 4.90 26.01
C ALA A 209 -12.12 4.53 24.97
N ILE A 210 -12.17 5.25 23.84
CA ILE A 210 -13.09 4.99 22.73
C ILE A 210 -12.48 3.86 21.90
N ARG A 211 -13.08 2.68 21.96
CA ARG A 211 -12.57 1.49 21.30
C ARG A 211 -13.66 0.50 20.98
N TYR A 212 -13.53 -0.18 19.87
CA TYR A 212 -14.40 -1.29 19.47
C TYR A 212 -13.91 -2.63 20.05
N TYR A 213 -12.58 -2.85 20.00
CA TYR A 213 -11.99 -4.09 20.50
C TYR A 213 -11.42 -3.95 21.90
N SER A 214 -11.39 -5.07 22.64
CA SER A 214 -10.72 -5.15 23.92
C SER A 214 -9.18 -5.11 23.78
N PRO A 215 -8.47 -4.36 24.63
CA PRO A 215 -7.01 -4.34 24.62
C PRO A 215 -6.36 -5.63 25.14
N THR A 216 -7.13 -6.52 25.77
CA THR A 216 -6.63 -7.76 26.38
C THR A 216 -6.64 -8.96 25.41
N ILE A 217 -7.22 -8.82 24.23
CA ILE A 217 -7.26 -9.90 23.25
C ILE A 217 -5.89 -10.01 22.56
N LEU A 218 -5.26 -11.19 22.66
CA LEU A 218 -3.93 -11.45 22.13
C LEU A 218 -3.87 -11.53 20.60
N SER A 219 -4.97 -11.88 19.94
CA SER A 219 -5.06 -11.95 18.48
C SER A 219 -6.43 -11.49 18.02
N GLN A 220 -6.49 -10.36 17.33
CA GLN A 220 -7.73 -9.71 16.93
C GLN A 220 -7.72 -9.41 15.43
N PRO A 221 -8.41 -10.21 14.58
CA PRO A 221 -8.67 -9.84 13.19
C PRO A 221 -9.48 -8.53 13.11
N TYR A 222 -9.17 -7.69 12.13
CA TYR A 222 -9.96 -6.48 11.89
C TYR A 222 -11.30 -6.85 11.26
N SER A 223 -12.35 -6.91 12.06
CA SER A 223 -13.72 -7.23 11.65
C SER A 223 -14.69 -6.04 11.72
N TYR A 224 -14.17 -4.85 12.06
CA TYR A 224 -14.94 -3.61 11.99
C TYR A 224 -15.16 -3.25 10.53
N THR A 225 -16.41 -3.06 10.13
CA THR A 225 -16.80 -3.03 8.71
C THR A 225 -16.72 -1.64 8.09
N GLN A 226 -16.86 -0.57 8.89
CA GLN A 226 -16.82 0.79 8.37
C GLN A 226 -15.47 1.09 7.69
N PRO A 227 -15.47 1.59 6.46
CA PRO A 227 -14.24 2.01 5.80
C PRO A 227 -13.57 3.18 6.52
N ALA A 228 -12.24 3.22 6.45
CA ALA A 228 -11.47 4.33 6.98
C ALA A 228 -11.50 5.57 6.08
N ALA A 229 -11.67 5.37 4.76
CA ALA A 229 -11.70 6.46 3.79
C ALA A 229 -12.40 6.04 2.50
N TYR A 230 -12.67 7.03 1.64
CA TYR A 230 -13.36 6.86 0.38
C TYR A 230 -12.64 7.58 -0.76
N ILE A 231 -12.82 7.04 -1.97
CA ILE A 231 -12.45 7.67 -3.23
C ILE A 231 -13.73 7.92 -4.03
N ALA A 232 -13.94 9.16 -4.42
CA ALA A 232 -15.06 9.58 -5.27
C ALA A 232 -14.57 10.22 -6.57
N ILE A 233 -15.45 10.37 -7.54
CA ILE A 233 -15.18 11.04 -8.81
C ILE A 233 -16.09 12.26 -8.94
N LYS A 234 -15.49 13.41 -9.27
CA LYS A 234 -16.18 14.65 -9.58
C LYS A 234 -16.02 14.98 -11.07
N GLY A 235 -17.11 15.28 -11.72
CA GLY A 235 -17.16 15.71 -13.11
C GLY A 235 -18.53 16.30 -13.45
N PRO A 236 -18.69 16.98 -14.60
CA PRO A 236 -19.96 17.59 -14.98
C PRO A 236 -21.11 16.59 -15.04
N GLY A 237 -22.15 16.83 -14.27
CA GLY A 237 -23.33 15.96 -14.17
C GLY A 237 -23.20 14.79 -13.19
N LEU A 238 -22.05 14.62 -12.55
CA LEU A 238 -21.90 13.67 -11.45
C LEU A 238 -22.21 14.35 -10.11
N THR A 239 -22.98 13.67 -9.27
CA THR A 239 -23.14 14.09 -7.88
C THR A 239 -21.86 13.70 -7.11
N ALA A 240 -21.18 14.69 -6.56
CA ALA A 240 -19.93 14.52 -5.85
C ALA A 240 -19.91 15.34 -4.55
N PRO A 241 -19.09 14.95 -3.57
CA PRO A 241 -18.83 15.78 -2.40
C PRO A 241 -18.29 17.16 -2.78
N THR A 242 -18.41 18.13 -1.88
CA THR A 242 -17.85 19.47 -2.06
C THR A 242 -16.46 19.54 -1.46
N VAL A 243 -15.48 19.98 -2.25
CA VAL A 243 -14.10 20.21 -1.79
C VAL A 243 -14.09 21.21 -0.63
N GLY A 244 -13.27 20.91 0.39
CA GLY A 244 -13.15 21.72 1.59
C GLY A 244 -14.24 21.48 2.63
N GLN A 245 -15.28 20.70 2.33
CA GLN A 245 -16.27 20.29 3.32
C GLN A 245 -15.85 19.00 4.02
N ALA A 246 -16.31 18.84 5.26
CA ALA A 246 -16.10 17.63 6.02
C ALA A 246 -16.95 16.47 5.49
N HIS A 247 -16.41 15.28 5.54
CA HIS A 247 -17.17 14.05 5.37
C HIS A 247 -17.92 13.73 6.65
N VAL A 248 -19.13 14.27 6.78
CA VAL A 248 -20.07 13.99 7.88
C VAL A 248 -21.46 13.83 7.31
N GLY A 249 -22.36 13.20 8.04
CA GLY A 249 -23.74 12.99 7.62
C GLY A 249 -24.38 14.24 7.06
N GLY A 250 -24.88 14.18 5.83
CA GLY A 250 -25.49 15.28 5.09
C GLY A 250 -24.53 16.07 4.19
N ASN A 251 -23.23 15.93 4.31
CA ASN A 251 -22.24 16.62 3.48
C ASN A 251 -21.64 15.73 2.38
N TRP A 252 -22.26 14.63 2.08
CA TRP A 252 -21.82 13.78 0.97
C TRP A 252 -22.69 14.08 -0.26
N GLY A 253 -22.07 14.59 -1.28
CA GLY A 253 -22.74 14.99 -2.50
C GLY A 253 -23.19 13.82 -3.38
N GLY A 254 -23.60 12.71 -2.85
CA GLY A 254 -24.01 11.54 -3.59
C GLY A 254 -23.94 10.29 -2.74
N TRP A 255 -24.20 9.19 -3.36
CA TRP A 255 -24.28 7.94 -2.65
C TRP A 255 -23.03 7.08 -2.90
N TYR A 256 -22.63 6.32 -1.93
CA TYR A 256 -21.48 5.41 -1.99
C TYR A 256 -21.48 4.50 -3.23
N SER A 257 -22.65 4.17 -3.77
CA SER A 257 -22.79 3.39 -5.01
C SER A 257 -22.13 4.04 -6.24
N ASN A 258 -21.86 5.35 -6.20
CA ASN A 258 -21.18 6.08 -7.27
C ASN A 258 -19.70 6.30 -7.01
N TRP A 259 -19.17 5.83 -5.85
CA TRP A 259 -17.79 6.00 -5.49
C TRP A 259 -17.01 4.72 -5.78
N PRO A 260 -15.91 4.78 -6.54
CA PRO A 260 -15.20 3.58 -7.01
C PRO A 260 -14.36 2.90 -5.93
N GLY A 261 -14.09 3.53 -4.79
CA GLY A 261 -13.19 2.96 -3.79
C GLY A 261 -13.61 3.21 -2.35
N ALA A 262 -13.51 2.14 -1.54
CA ALA A 262 -13.49 2.18 -0.09
C ALA A 262 -12.10 1.73 0.38
N ILE A 263 -11.55 2.43 1.36
CA ILE A 263 -10.24 2.14 1.94
C ILE A 263 -10.48 1.64 3.37
N GLY A 264 -9.97 0.45 3.71
CA GLY A 264 -10.18 -0.11 5.05
C GLY A 264 -9.25 -1.27 5.36
N LEU A 265 -9.26 -1.67 6.63
CA LEU A 265 -8.47 -2.80 7.16
C LEU A 265 -9.28 -4.10 7.23
N TYR A 266 -10.59 -4.03 6.96
CA TYR A 266 -11.52 -5.14 7.12
C TYR A 266 -11.05 -6.41 6.43
N ARG A 267 -10.95 -7.52 7.18
CA ARG A 267 -10.51 -8.86 6.76
C ARG A 267 -9.04 -9.05 6.39
N TYR A 268 -8.25 -7.98 6.23
CA TYR A 268 -6.90 -8.12 5.68
C TYR A 268 -5.79 -8.09 6.73
N VAL A 269 -6.05 -7.57 7.93
CA VAL A 269 -5.02 -7.42 8.96
C VAL A 269 -5.50 -7.99 10.29
N THR A 270 -4.62 -8.75 10.95
CA THR A 270 -4.81 -9.26 12.32
C THR A 270 -3.80 -8.58 13.23
N LEU A 271 -4.28 -7.95 14.31
CA LEU A 271 -3.44 -7.42 15.37
C LEU A 271 -3.10 -8.53 16.36
N LYS A 272 -1.82 -8.66 16.67
CA LYS A 272 -1.34 -9.52 17.75
C LYS A 272 -0.72 -8.70 18.88
N ARG A 273 -0.71 -9.25 20.10
CA ARG A 273 -0.19 -8.63 21.32
C ARG A 273 0.69 -9.62 22.08
N TYR A 274 1.65 -10.20 21.38
CA TYR A 274 2.59 -11.13 22.00
C TYR A 274 3.91 -10.43 22.30
N PRO A 275 4.61 -10.83 23.37
CA PRO A 275 6.01 -10.44 23.55
C PRO A 275 6.80 -10.79 22.29
N THR A 276 7.61 -9.86 21.80
CA THR A 276 8.29 -9.99 20.50
C THR A 276 9.69 -9.39 20.53
N CYS A 277 10.37 -9.42 19.39
CA CYS A 277 11.64 -8.75 19.18
C CYS A 277 11.49 -7.62 18.14
N ALA A 278 12.37 -6.64 18.22
CA ALA A 278 12.47 -5.55 17.24
C ALA A 278 13.92 -5.36 16.81
N VAL A 279 14.12 -5.18 15.51
CA VAL A 279 15.43 -4.83 14.94
C VAL A 279 15.84 -3.46 15.48
N MET A 280 17.06 -3.34 15.96
CA MET A 280 17.69 -2.08 16.35
C MET A 280 18.58 -1.54 15.25
N THR A 281 19.55 -2.35 14.84
CA THR A 281 20.47 -2.00 13.76
C THR A 281 20.78 -3.20 12.88
N VAL A 282 21.08 -2.96 11.64
CA VAL A 282 21.65 -3.93 10.70
C VAL A 282 22.77 -3.22 9.94
N THR A 283 23.82 -3.94 9.59
CA THR A 283 24.88 -3.41 8.73
C THR A 283 24.25 -2.87 7.42
N PRO A 284 24.30 -1.55 7.17
CA PRO A 284 23.51 -0.96 6.08
C PRO A 284 24.07 -1.28 4.70
N HIS A 285 25.39 -1.53 4.61
CA HIS A 285 26.07 -1.83 3.35
C HIS A 285 27.04 -2.98 3.52
N VAL A 286 26.89 -4.01 2.68
CA VAL A 286 27.77 -5.18 2.60
C VAL A 286 28.52 -5.11 1.28
N GLN A 287 29.82 -4.87 1.33
CA GLN A 287 30.66 -4.70 0.14
C GLN A 287 31.46 -5.98 -0.15
N PHE A 288 31.47 -6.40 -1.39
CA PHE A 288 32.32 -7.48 -1.88
C PHE A 288 33.48 -6.92 -2.69
N PRO A 289 34.68 -7.45 -2.51
CA PRO A 289 35.79 -7.18 -3.44
C PRO A 289 35.43 -7.61 -4.87
N PRO A 290 35.97 -6.97 -5.90
CA PRO A 290 35.78 -7.44 -7.28
C PRO A 290 36.20 -8.90 -7.44
N ILE A 291 35.50 -9.62 -8.34
CA ILE A 291 35.81 -10.98 -8.75
C ILE A 291 35.87 -11.04 -10.27
N THR A 292 36.84 -11.74 -10.82
CA THR A 292 36.93 -11.91 -12.26
C THR A 292 36.00 -13.01 -12.76
N LEU A 293 35.63 -12.97 -14.05
CA LEU A 293 34.82 -14.05 -14.65
C LEU A 293 35.51 -15.41 -14.54
N ALA A 294 36.83 -15.46 -14.73
CA ALA A 294 37.58 -16.71 -14.64
C ALA A 294 37.54 -17.28 -13.21
N GLU A 295 37.66 -16.44 -12.18
CA GLU A 295 37.59 -16.90 -10.78
C GLU A 295 36.19 -17.44 -10.45
N ILE A 296 35.12 -16.70 -10.82
CA ILE A 296 33.77 -17.14 -10.48
C ILE A 296 33.33 -18.37 -11.28
N ASP A 297 33.76 -18.51 -12.52
CA ASP A 297 33.50 -19.70 -13.34
C ASP A 297 34.23 -20.95 -12.81
N SER A 298 35.39 -20.76 -12.17
CA SER A 298 36.11 -21.85 -11.50
C SER A 298 35.62 -22.16 -10.07
N GLY A 299 34.49 -21.52 -9.64
CA GLY A 299 33.89 -21.72 -8.34
C GLY A 299 34.43 -20.79 -7.24
N GLY A 300 35.17 -19.74 -7.64
CA GLY A 300 35.59 -18.67 -6.71
C GLY A 300 34.37 -17.89 -6.17
N VAL A 301 34.50 -17.43 -4.95
CA VAL A 301 33.44 -16.71 -4.22
C VAL A 301 34.01 -15.44 -3.56
N ARG A 302 33.13 -14.54 -3.16
CA ARG A 302 33.46 -13.42 -2.27
C ARG A 302 32.53 -13.46 -1.07
N GLU A 303 33.09 -13.33 0.11
CA GLU A 303 32.32 -13.35 1.36
C GLU A 303 32.51 -12.04 2.12
N ALA A 304 31.44 -11.61 2.76
CA ALA A 304 31.48 -10.49 3.69
C ALA A 304 30.50 -10.73 4.85
N PRO A 305 30.89 -10.44 6.09
CA PRO A 305 29.99 -10.51 7.23
C PRO A 305 29.07 -9.30 7.27
N PHE A 306 27.89 -9.48 7.88
CA PHE A 306 27.03 -8.39 8.32
C PHE A 306 26.42 -8.72 9.67
N GLU A 307 26.12 -7.70 10.43
CA GLU A 307 25.67 -7.82 11.82
C GLU A 307 24.26 -7.28 11.95
N LEU A 308 23.45 -7.98 12.74
CA LEU A 308 22.14 -7.60 13.20
C LEU A 308 22.16 -7.43 14.71
N THR A 309 21.68 -6.30 15.23
CA THR A 309 21.34 -6.16 16.63
C THR A 309 19.83 -6.00 16.78
N PHE A 310 19.27 -6.64 17.78
CA PHE A 310 17.84 -6.57 18.05
C PHE A 310 17.57 -6.70 19.54
N LYS A 311 16.43 -6.22 19.98
CA LYS A 311 15.94 -6.32 21.36
C LYS A 311 14.72 -7.22 21.40
N CYS A 312 14.57 -8.01 22.46
CA CYS A 312 13.43 -8.86 22.70
C CYS A 312 12.80 -8.60 24.06
N GLN A 313 11.49 -8.70 24.15
CA GLN A 313 10.77 -8.67 25.42
C GLN A 313 10.96 -9.97 26.19
N SER A 314 11.12 -9.88 27.51
CA SER A 314 11.09 -11.05 28.38
C SER A 314 9.79 -11.81 28.21
N GLY A 315 9.88 -13.14 28.18
CA GLY A 315 8.71 -14.01 27.92
C GLY A 315 8.34 -14.17 26.45
N MET A 316 9.14 -13.62 25.51
CA MET A 316 9.01 -13.91 24.09
C MET A 316 9.25 -15.40 23.82
N THR A 317 8.35 -16.01 23.05
CA THR A 317 8.53 -17.38 22.56
C THR A 317 9.39 -17.38 21.31
N ASN A 318 10.58 -17.94 21.36
CA ASN A 318 11.48 -18.07 20.21
C ASN A 318 11.04 -19.25 19.32
N GLY A 319 10.80 -19.00 18.05
CA GLY A 319 10.38 -20.07 17.14
C GLY A 319 9.61 -19.56 15.92
N THR A 320 9.06 -20.51 15.16
CA THR A 320 8.32 -20.26 13.92
C THR A 320 6.85 -20.69 14.00
N GLY A 321 6.41 -21.22 15.13
CA GLY A 321 5.00 -21.62 15.36
C GLY A 321 4.12 -20.42 15.71
N ALA A 322 2.81 -20.66 15.80
CA ALA A 322 1.85 -19.62 16.14
C ALA A 322 2.16 -18.97 17.49
N GLY A 323 2.21 -17.63 17.52
CA GLY A 323 2.55 -16.84 18.70
C GLY A 323 4.06 -16.77 19.02
N ALA A 324 4.91 -17.48 18.29
CA ALA A 324 6.36 -17.39 18.44
C ALA A 324 6.94 -16.29 17.54
N THR A 325 8.09 -15.74 17.93
CA THR A 325 8.80 -14.70 17.19
C THR A 325 9.84 -15.34 16.27
N ALA A 326 9.74 -15.02 14.98
CA ALA A 326 10.63 -15.49 13.93
C ALA A 326 11.33 -14.33 13.23
N LEU A 327 12.50 -14.65 12.65
CA LEU A 327 13.31 -13.78 11.82
C LEU A 327 13.34 -14.30 10.39
N GLY A 328 13.30 -13.41 9.42
CA GLY A 328 13.51 -13.71 8.01
C GLY A 328 14.21 -12.57 7.27
N ILE A 329 14.77 -12.87 6.12
CA ILE A 329 15.39 -11.88 5.23
C ILE A 329 14.59 -11.85 3.95
N ARG A 330 13.90 -10.73 3.70
CA ARG A 330 13.06 -10.51 2.53
C ARG A 330 13.86 -9.92 1.39
N VAL A 331 13.70 -10.47 0.20
CA VAL A 331 14.32 -9.95 -1.03
C VAL A 331 13.57 -8.72 -1.55
N SER A 332 14.24 -7.92 -2.39
CA SER A 332 13.58 -6.82 -3.11
C SER A 332 12.55 -7.32 -4.13
N SER A 333 11.64 -6.44 -4.55
CA SER A 333 10.66 -6.75 -5.60
C SER A 333 11.32 -7.09 -6.94
N GLY A 334 12.43 -6.45 -7.28
CA GLY A 334 13.19 -6.72 -8.50
C GLY A 334 13.85 -8.09 -8.47
N ALA A 335 14.49 -8.46 -7.36
CA ALA A 335 15.06 -9.79 -7.17
C ALA A 335 13.98 -10.87 -7.21
N LEU A 336 12.83 -10.62 -6.57
CA LEU A 336 11.68 -11.54 -6.58
C LEU A 336 11.16 -11.77 -8.01
N ALA A 337 10.99 -10.70 -8.80
CA ALA A 337 10.47 -10.79 -10.15
C ALA A 337 11.37 -11.62 -11.10
N ALA A 338 12.71 -11.57 -10.92
CA ALA A 338 13.66 -12.30 -11.74
C ALA A 338 13.82 -13.78 -11.33
N SER A 339 13.56 -14.13 -10.08
CA SER A 339 13.88 -15.44 -9.50
C SER A 339 13.13 -16.64 -10.09
N PRO A 340 11.82 -16.56 -10.43
CA PRO A 340 11.08 -17.70 -10.97
C PRO A 340 11.64 -18.21 -12.30
N ALA A 341 12.00 -17.30 -13.22
CA ALA A 341 12.57 -17.67 -14.52
C ALA A 341 13.92 -18.40 -14.41
N LEU A 342 14.60 -18.26 -13.27
CA LEU A 342 15.87 -18.91 -12.97
C LEU A 342 15.72 -20.17 -12.09
N GLY A 343 14.49 -20.57 -11.74
CA GLY A 343 14.26 -21.72 -10.88
C GLY A 343 14.76 -21.55 -9.44
N LEU A 344 14.88 -20.30 -8.95
CA LEU A 344 15.41 -19.97 -7.62
C LEU A 344 14.35 -19.99 -6.51
N VAL A 345 13.09 -20.18 -6.88
CA VAL A 345 11.95 -20.26 -5.96
C VAL A 345 11.64 -21.73 -5.69
N ASN A 346 11.64 -22.13 -4.42
CA ASN A 346 11.28 -23.48 -4.03
C ASN A 346 9.74 -23.70 -4.00
N ALA A 347 9.30 -24.94 -3.79
CA ALA A 347 7.88 -25.30 -3.75
C ALA A 347 7.07 -24.57 -2.65
N SER A 348 7.74 -24.07 -1.60
CA SER A 348 7.13 -23.30 -0.52
C SER A 348 7.16 -21.79 -0.76
N GLY A 349 7.66 -21.34 -1.92
CA GLY A 349 7.77 -19.92 -2.28
C GLY A 349 9.00 -19.20 -1.75
N GLY A 350 9.90 -19.89 -1.03
CA GLY A 350 11.15 -19.30 -0.54
C GLY A 350 12.22 -19.23 -1.62
N LEU A 351 13.18 -18.31 -1.50
CA LEU A 351 14.23 -18.06 -2.47
C LEU A 351 15.61 -18.53 -1.97
N SER A 352 16.39 -19.11 -2.87
CA SER A 352 17.73 -19.60 -2.55
C SER A 352 18.80 -18.51 -2.61
N TYR A 353 18.58 -17.43 -3.36
CA TYR A 353 19.54 -16.36 -3.60
C TYR A 353 18.87 -14.99 -3.60
N LEU A 354 19.62 -13.99 -3.18
CA LEU A 354 19.32 -12.59 -3.42
C LEU A 354 19.97 -12.17 -4.74
N LEU A 355 19.15 -11.85 -5.73
CA LEU A 355 19.60 -11.33 -7.03
C LEU A 355 19.73 -9.81 -6.96
N SER A 356 20.45 -9.22 -7.93
CA SER A 356 20.46 -7.77 -8.12
C SER A 356 19.04 -7.24 -8.34
N ASP A 357 18.75 -6.06 -7.80
CA ASP A 357 17.42 -5.43 -7.87
C ASP A 357 16.96 -5.18 -9.31
N ARG A 358 17.89 -4.96 -10.23
CA ARG A 358 17.69 -4.74 -11.66
C ARG A 358 18.24 -5.90 -12.51
N TYR A 359 18.11 -7.13 -12.02
CA TYR A 359 18.63 -8.32 -12.70
C TYR A 359 18.06 -8.43 -14.13
N GLY A 360 18.97 -8.58 -15.11
CA GLY A 360 18.60 -8.63 -16.53
C GLY A 360 18.79 -7.33 -17.30
N GLU A 361 18.97 -6.20 -16.63
CA GLU A 361 19.27 -4.91 -17.27
C GLU A 361 20.73 -4.85 -17.77
N PRO A 362 21.03 -4.00 -18.77
CA PRO A 362 22.39 -3.75 -19.23
C PRO A 362 23.31 -3.28 -18.11
N GLY A 363 24.53 -3.81 -18.04
CA GLY A 363 25.52 -3.46 -17.02
C GLY A 363 25.35 -4.17 -15.66
N ILE A 364 24.30 -4.96 -15.50
CA ILE A 364 24.08 -5.81 -14.32
C ILE A 364 24.58 -7.23 -14.63
N ALA A 365 25.37 -7.80 -13.73
CA ALA A 365 25.91 -9.15 -13.84
C ALA A 365 24.78 -10.19 -13.83
N ARG A 366 24.90 -11.21 -14.70
CA ARG A 366 23.98 -12.36 -14.75
C ARG A 366 24.71 -13.63 -14.38
N GLY A 367 23.95 -14.66 -14.02
CA GLY A 367 24.50 -15.96 -13.63
C GLY A 367 25.15 -15.97 -12.23
N VAL A 368 25.01 -14.89 -11.46
CA VAL A 368 25.53 -14.75 -10.09
C VAL A 368 24.41 -14.31 -9.15
N GLY A 369 24.57 -14.65 -7.86
CA GLY A 369 23.65 -14.25 -6.80
C GLY A 369 24.36 -14.22 -5.46
N ILE A 370 23.72 -13.62 -4.48
CA ILE A 370 24.22 -13.55 -3.11
C ILE A 370 23.45 -14.56 -2.27
N ARG A 371 24.16 -15.47 -1.63
CA ARG A 371 23.62 -16.43 -0.68
C ARG A 371 23.89 -15.95 0.74
N ILE A 372 22.90 -16.02 1.59
CA ILE A 372 23.01 -15.63 2.99
C ILE A 372 23.19 -16.89 3.84
N TYR A 373 24.12 -16.83 4.77
CA TYR A 373 24.44 -17.92 5.71
C TYR A 373 24.22 -17.45 7.14
N ARG A 374 23.61 -18.34 7.92
CA ARG A 374 23.44 -18.24 9.36
C ARG A 374 24.14 -19.45 9.99
N ASP A 375 25.11 -19.25 10.88
CA ASP A 375 25.90 -20.30 11.51
C ASP A 375 26.46 -21.32 10.51
N GLY A 376 26.94 -20.85 9.37
CA GLY A 376 27.51 -21.70 8.31
C GLY A 376 26.46 -22.40 7.43
N THR A 377 25.18 -22.32 7.75
CA THR A 377 24.08 -22.93 6.99
C THR A 377 23.44 -21.91 6.04
N PRO A 378 23.25 -22.27 4.75
CA PRO A 378 22.58 -21.36 3.82
C PRO A 378 21.10 -21.17 4.19
N MET A 379 20.66 -19.92 4.19
CA MET A 379 19.27 -19.55 4.46
C MET A 379 18.43 -19.56 3.19
N THR A 380 17.18 -19.93 3.33
CA THR A 380 16.11 -19.56 2.41
C THR A 380 15.67 -18.13 2.71
N LEU A 381 15.38 -17.34 1.68
CA LEU A 381 14.97 -15.95 1.81
C LEU A 381 13.46 -15.81 1.59
N LEU A 382 12.85 -14.83 2.25
CA LEU A 382 11.43 -14.54 2.12
C LEU A 382 11.13 -13.87 0.76
N ALA A 383 10.16 -14.39 0.05
CA ALA A 383 9.54 -13.71 -1.09
C ALA A 383 8.70 -12.52 -0.62
N ASN A 384 7.91 -12.73 0.42
CA ASN A 384 7.11 -11.71 1.09
C ASN A 384 6.95 -12.08 2.58
N GLU A 385 6.55 -11.09 3.37
CA GLU A 385 6.38 -11.30 4.80
C GLU A 385 5.03 -11.96 5.19
N ASN A 386 4.11 -12.15 4.25
CA ASN A 386 2.83 -12.81 4.50
C ASN A 386 2.90 -14.33 4.47
N SER A 387 4.06 -14.89 4.10
CA SER A 387 4.29 -16.33 4.19
C SER A 387 4.11 -16.79 5.63
N ALA A 388 3.38 -17.88 5.83
CA ALA A 388 3.16 -18.44 7.16
C ALA A 388 4.44 -19.12 7.70
N GLY A 389 4.65 -19.03 9.01
CA GLY A 389 5.58 -19.88 9.75
C GLY A 389 5.02 -21.31 9.87
N GLY A 390 5.46 -22.03 10.89
CA GLY A 390 5.03 -23.39 11.19
C GLY A 390 6.02 -24.47 10.78
N SER A 391 5.57 -25.66 10.45
CA SER A 391 6.45 -26.82 10.21
C SER A 391 7.37 -26.69 9.00
N ASN A 392 7.01 -25.88 8.01
CA ASN A 392 7.80 -25.61 6.80
C ASN A 392 8.39 -24.20 6.78
N ALA A 393 8.53 -23.55 7.92
CA ALA A 393 8.94 -22.16 8.03
C ALA A 393 10.28 -21.87 7.35
N GLU A 394 11.29 -22.71 7.54
CA GLU A 394 12.60 -22.53 6.91
C GLU A 394 12.54 -22.61 5.39
N ALA A 395 11.68 -23.45 4.86
CA ALA A 395 11.47 -23.51 3.41
C ALA A 395 10.80 -22.26 2.83
N THR A 396 10.04 -21.51 3.66
CA THR A 396 9.49 -20.20 3.27
C THR A 396 10.43 -19.04 3.58
N GLY A 397 11.44 -19.24 4.43
CA GLY A 397 12.44 -18.23 4.83
C GLY A 397 12.28 -17.68 6.25
N TRP A 398 11.46 -18.31 7.10
CA TRP A 398 11.32 -17.98 8.51
C TRP A 398 12.19 -18.88 9.41
N TYR A 399 12.89 -18.27 10.36
CA TYR A 399 13.76 -18.93 11.33
C TYR A 399 13.45 -18.44 12.74
N PRO A 400 13.75 -19.23 13.80
CA PRO A 400 13.69 -18.72 15.18
C PRO A 400 14.51 -17.45 15.33
N ALA A 401 13.96 -16.42 15.97
CA ALA A 401 14.61 -15.11 16.04
C ALA A 401 15.97 -15.15 16.75
N ILE A 402 16.11 -15.94 17.83
CA ILE A 402 17.34 -16.02 18.64
C ILE A 402 18.33 -17.10 18.14
N GLY A 403 17.97 -17.95 17.18
CA GLY A 403 18.72 -19.14 16.73
C GLY A 403 20.23 -19.13 16.90
N GLY A 404 20.93 -18.25 16.21
CA GLY A 404 22.41 -18.12 16.30
C GLY A 404 22.89 -16.89 17.08
N ALA A 405 21.95 -16.11 17.66
CA ALA A 405 22.29 -14.87 18.32
C ALA A 405 22.91 -15.06 19.71
N THR A 406 23.91 -14.24 20.01
CA THR A 406 24.45 -14.12 21.37
C THR A 406 23.77 -13.00 22.13
N GLN A 407 23.40 -13.23 23.38
CA GLN A 407 22.91 -12.19 24.26
C GLN A 407 24.03 -11.19 24.54
N ALA A 408 23.83 -9.94 24.15
CA ALA A 408 24.88 -8.92 24.21
C ALA A 408 25.11 -8.36 25.62
N ASN A 409 24.08 -8.30 26.46
CA ASN A 409 24.16 -8.00 27.91
C ASN A 409 22.82 -8.41 28.53
N GLY A 410 22.81 -8.74 29.85
CA GLY A 410 21.57 -8.93 30.58
C GLY A 410 20.70 -7.68 30.49
N GLY A 411 19.50 -7.81 29.93
CA GLY A 411 18.59 -6.69 29.75
C GLY A 411 18.12 -6.12 31.09
N SER A 412 17.81 -4.84 31.11
CA SER A 412 17.12 -4.22 32.23
C SER A 412 15.66 -3.95 31.85
N GLY A 413 14.74 -4.01 32.82
CA GLY A 413 13.34 -3.66 32.57
C GLY A 413 12.57 -4.63 31.68
N GLY A 414 12.95 -5.91 31.65
CA GLY A 414 12.22 -6.91 30.85
C GLY A 414 12.56 -6.92 29.36
N ILE A 415 13.70 -6.35 28.98
CA ILE A 415 14.20 -6.30 27.60
C ILE A 415 15.59 -6.92 27.53
N ASP A 416 15.79 -7.90 26.68
CA ASP A 416 17.06 -8.53 26.39
C ASP A 416 17.62 -8.05 25.05
N LEU A 417 18.93 -7.81 24.98
CA LEU A 417 19.62 -7.37 23.77
C LEU A 417 20.37 -8.55 23.15
N TYR A 418 20.26 -8.67 21.85
CA TYR A 418 20.89 -9.73 21.06
C TYR A 418 21.72 -9.16 19.92
N ARG A 419 22.77 -9.88 19.57
CA ARG A 419 23.63 -9.61 18.42
C ARG A 419 23.81 -10.91 17.65
N GLU A 420 23.71 -10.83 16.33
CA GLU A 420 23.92 -11.97 15.44
C GLU A 420 24.74 -11.56 14.22
N THR A 421 25.67 -12.42 13.83
CA THR A 421 26.51 -12.21 12.65
C THR A 421 26.11 -13.20 11.55
N PHE A 422 25.77 -12.68 10.41
CA PHE A 422 25.48 -13.41 9.18
C PHE A 422 26.66 -13.30 8.23
N ARG A 423 26.70 -14.18 7.23
CA ARG A 423 27.65 -14.11 6.14
C ARG A 423 26.93 -14.03 4.81
N ALA A 424 27.22 -13.02 4.01
CA ALA A 424 26.79 -12.90 2.63
C ALA A 424 27.90 -13.44 1.71
N ARG A 425 27.54 -14.31 0.76
CA ARG A 425 28.46 -14.91 -0.21
C ARG A 425 27.98 -14.63 -1.62
N LEU A 426 28.77 -13.89 -2.39
CA LEU A 426 28.60 -13.76 -3.83
C LEU A 426 29.19 -14.97 -4.50
N GLU A 427 28.37 -15.69 -5.26
CA GLU A 427 28.76 -16.93 -5.94
C GLU A 427 28.01 -17.11 -7.26
N LYS A 428 28.49 -18.03 -8.09
CA LYS A 428 27.78 -18.47 -9.29
C LYS A 428 26.48 -19.18 -8.90
N LEU A 429 25.40 -18.90 -9.62
CA LEU A 429 24.13 -19.58 -9.39
C LEU A 429 24.27 -21.08 -9.65
N ALA A 430 23.88 -21.91 -8.68
CA ALA A 430 23.93 -23.36 -8.79
C ALA A 430 22.61 -23.89 -9.39
N LEU A 431 22.46 -23.81 -10.71
CA LEU A 431 21.24 -24.27 -11.41
C LEU A 431 21.61 -25.15 -12.63
N GLY A 432 20.75 -26.12 -12.97
CA GLY A 432 21.03 -27.19 -13.92
C GLY A 432 21.22 -26.77 -15.40
N SER A 433 20.75 -25.62 -15.82
CA SER A 433 20.99 -25.06 -17.17
C SER A 433 21.10 -23.55 -17.09
N GLN A 434 22.34 -23.06 -16.87
CA GLN A 434 22.58 -21.65 -16.62
C GLN A 434 22.97 -20.86 -17.84
N PRO A 435 22.48 -19.61 -17.99
CA PRO A 435 23.19 -18.63 -18.80
C PRO A 435 24.59 -18.45 -18.19
N GLY A 436 25.63 -18.40 -19.00
CA GLY A 436 26.99 -18.13 -18.56
C GLY A 436 27.06 -16.85 -17.70
N VAL A 437 28.03 -16.77 -16.81
CA VAL A 437 28.25 -15.58 -16.01
C VAL A 437 28.66 -14.42 -16.92
N THR A 438 28.06 -13.25 -16.72
CA THR A 438 28.41 -12.02 -17.45
C THR A 438 29.04 -11.01 -16.51
N ALA A 439 29.98 -10.22 -17.02
CA ALA A 439 30.53 -9.09 -16.30
C ALA A 439 29.44 -8.01 -16.06
N GLY A 440 29.52 -7.34 -14.91
CA GLY A 440 28.58 -6.29 -14.55
C GLY A 440 28.60 -6.00 -13.06
N ARG A 441 27.76 -5.08 -12.63
CA ARG A 441 27.53 -4.77 -11.23
C ARG A 441 26.63 -5.82 -10.57
N VAL A 442 26.83 -6.00 -9.27
CA VAL A 442 25.91 -6.72 -8.40
C VAL A 442 25.45 -5.73 -7.33
N GLU A 443 24.18 -5.36 -7.40
CA GLU A 443 23.53 -4.41 -6.47
C GLU A 443 22.21 -5.02 -6.03
N ALA A 444 22.14 -5.46 -4.77
CA ALA A 444 20.98 -6.15 -4.24
C ALA A 444 20.55 -5.57 -2.90
N THR A 445 19.25 -5.43 -2.71
CA THR A 445 18.64 -4.94 -1.48
C THR A 445 17.85 -6.05 -0.80
N ALA A 446 18.02 -6.16 0.51
CA ALA A 446 17.24 -7.08 1.34
C ALA A 446 16.75 -6.37 2.61
N GLN A 447 15.68 -6.87 3.19
CA GLN A 447 15.12 -6.36 4.44
C GLN A 447 15.11 -7.46 5.49
N VAL A 448 15.68 -7.17 6.66
CA VAL A 448 15.53 -8.06 7.82
C VAL A 448 14.16 -7.80 8.45
N VAL A 449 13.40 -8.86 8.66
CA VAL A 449 12.06 -8.84 9.27
C VAL A 449 12.07 -9.72 10.51
N ILE A 450 11.62 -9.18 11.64
CA ILE A 450 11.31 -9.95 12.84
C ILE A 450 9.84 -9.74 13.16
N ARG A 451 9.10 -10.82 13.33
CA ARG A 451 7.67 -10.74 13.67
C ARG A 451 7.16 -11.95 14.44
N VAL A 452 6.01 -11.77 15.10
CA VAL A 452 5.20 -12.87 15.65
C VAL A 452 4.48 -13.62 14.53
N GLN A 453 4.52 -14.94 14.57
CA GLN A 453 3.89 -15.84 13.59
C GLN A 453 2.41 -16.10 13.90
#